data_f2008078a26e91e5d0c31db36f305b75
#
_entry.id   f2008078a26e91e5d0c31db36f305b75
#
_cell.length_a   1.000
_cell.length_b   1.000
_cell.length_c   1.000
_cell.angle_alpha   90.00
_cell.angle_beta   90.00
_cell.angle_gamma   90.00
#
_symmetry.space_group_name_H-M   'P 1'
#
loop_
_entity.id
_entity.type
_entity.pdbx_description
1 polymer ?
#
loop_
_entity_poly.entity_id
_entity_poly.type
_entity_poly.pdbx_seq_one_letter_code
_entity_poly.pdbx_strand_id
1 'polypeptide(L)'
;MKIVAKSLFVLLTAFGMAHSGHAQTAKSKNAPAPAAASAAPQSDATAPNNSGWIARCTSASREAPLECAMEQTAVLTKTGQLIVLVNIRVPGDTRTPVALIQLPLGLNLPVGAKLQVDDGKAVDVPIQTCEARGCYINAPIAADVLAQLRSGKQLKVSFQNLGKETISIPMPLADFATVYDKIK
;
A
#
# COMPACT_ATOMS: atom_id res chain seq x y z
N MET A 1 -30.17 12.01 44.05
CA MET A 1 -30.91 10.83 44.57
C MET A 1 -29.95 9.66 44.64
N LYS A 2 -29.71 9.26 45.83
CA LYS A 2 -28.93 8.12 46.36
C LYS A 2 -29.51 6.79 45.87
N ILE A 3 -28.71 5.74 45.80
CA ILE A 3 -28.90 4.37 46.27
C ILE A 3 -27.81 3.50 45.57
N VAL A 4 -26.73 3.12 46.24
CA VAL A 4 -26.45 2.07 47.21
C VAL A 4 -26.21 0.68 46.55
N ALA A 5 -24.98 0.28 46.70
CA ALA A 5 -24.30 -0.98 46.79
C ALA A 5 -25.13 -2.30 46.89
N LYS A 6 -24.58 -3.39 46.36
CA LYS A 6 -24.42 -4.64 47.11
C LYS A 6 -23.38 -5.58 46.45
N SER A 7 -22.38 -5.84 47.26
CA SER A 7 -21.41 -6.95 47.13
C SER A 7 -22.10 -8.31 47.27
N LEU A 8 -21.56 -9.33 46.56
CA LEU A 8 -21.67 -10.71 47.06
C LEU A 8 -20.39 -11.52 46.71
N PHE A 9 -19.80 -11.97 47.76
CA PHE A 9 -18.68 -12.91 47.90
C PHE A 9 -19.18 -14.34 47.75
N VAL A 10 -18.46 -15.24 47.10
CA VAL A 10 -18.33 -16.69 47.34
C VAL A 10 -17.07 -17.20 46.66
N LEU A 11 -16.03 -17.47 47.33
CA LEU A 11 -15.43 -18.63 48.01
C LEU A 11 -15.18 -19.89 47.14
N LEU A 12 -13.87 -20.18 47.02
CA LEU A 12 -13.11 -21.43 47.11
C LEU A 12 -13.68 -22.73 46.54
N THR A 13 -12.88 -23.42 45.70
CA THR A 13 -12.33 -24.75 46.07
C THR A 13 -11.07 -25.07 45.21
N ALA A 14 -10.01 -25.41 45.92
CA ALA A 14 -8.78 -26.00 45.41
C ALA A 14 -8.98 -27.50 45.17
N PHE A 15 -8.41 -28.02 44.07
CA PHE A 15 -8.11 -29.46 43.96
C PHE A 15 -6.75 -29.63 43.30
N GLY A 16 -5.78 -30.04 44.10
CA GLY A 16 -4.48 -30.48 43.65
C GLY A 16 -4.51 -31.90 43.17
N MET A 17 -3.74 -32.21 42.12
CA MET A 17 -3.20 -33.56 41.88
C MET A 17 -1.79 -33.44 41.32
N ALA A 18 -0.85 -33.83 42.13
CA ALA A 18 0.51 -34.13 41.79
C ALA A 18 0.59 -35.41 40.94
N HIS A 19 1.31 -35.37 39.82
CA HIS A 19 1.85 -36.59 39.23
C HIS A 19 3.32 -36.43 38.97
N SER A 20 4.10 -37.13 39.78
CA SER A 20 5.51 -37.43 39.62
C SER A 20 5.71 -38.46 38.50
N GLY A 21 6.71 -38.30 37.64
CA GLY A 21 7.01 -39.39 36.72
C GLY A 21 8.19 -39.09 35.77
N HIS A 22 9.37 -39.45 36.20
CA HIS A 22 10.50 -40.09 35.51
C HIS A 22 11.33 -39.25 34.50
N ALA A 23 12.51 -38.97 34.95
CA ALA A 23 13.67 -38.66 34.14
C ALA A 23 14.10 -39.84 33.24
N GLN A 24 14.32 -39.57 31.96
CA GLN A 24 15.21 -40.41 31.14
C GLN A 24 16.17 -39.50 30.37
N THR A 25 17.41 -39.61 30.80
CA THR A 25 18.59 -39.09 30.13
C THR A 25 18.87 -39.91 28.87
N ALA A 26 18.76 -39.31 27.71
CA ALA A 26 19.37 -39.82 26.48
C ALA A 26 20.31 -38.77 25.93
N LYS A 27 21.58 -39.04 26.04
CA LYS A 27 22.69 -38.29 25.49
C LYS A 27 22.76 -38.57 23.99
N SER A 28 22.35 -37.62 23.17
CA SER A 28 22.61 -37.70 21.74
C SER A 28 23.47 -36.51 21.32
N LYS A 29 24.67 -36.83 20.86
CA LYS A 29 25.58 -35.94 20.15
C LYS A 29 24.99 -35.69 18.77
N ASN A 30 24.55 -34.45 18.49
CA ASN A 30 24.35 -34.01 17.11
C ASN A 30 25.04 -32.69 16.90
N ALA A 31 25.81 -32.66 15.83
CA ALA A 31 26.52 -31.52 15.28
C ALA A 31 25.55 -30.37 14.90
N PRO A 32 25.96 -29.11 14.90
CA PRO A 32 25.11 -28.01 14.48
C PRO A 32 24.88 -28.07 12.98
N ALA A 33 23.62 -28.26 12.61
CA ALA A 33 23.14 -28.03 11.26
C ALA A 33 23.17 -26.51 10.94
N PRO A 34 23.48 -26.13 9.69
CA PRO A 34 23.45 -24.71 9.30
C PRO A 34 22.03 -24.17 9.48
N ALA A 35 21.91 -23.02 10.14
CA ALA A 35 20.67 -22.30 10.28
C ALA A 35 20.10 -22.00 8.89
N ALA A 36 19.04 -22.69 8.53
CA ALA A 36 18.19 -22.30 7.43
C ALA A 36 17.64 -20.91 7.77
N ALA A 37 18.00 -19.91 6.98
CA ALA A 37 17.38 -18.60 7.03
C ALA A 37 15.86 -18.81 6.85
N SER A 38 15.11 -18.53 7.91
CA SER A 38 13.65 -18.41 7.83
C SER A 38 13.34 -17.34 6.80
N ALA A 39 12.94 -17.77 5.62
CA ALA A 39 12.25 -16.91 4.67
C ALA A 39 11.01 -16.40 5.41
N ALA A 40 10.94 -15.09 5.62
CA ALA A 40 9.72 -14.44 6.08
C ALA A 40 8.56 -14.90 5.17
N PRO A 41 7.36 -15.17 5.71
CA PRO A 41 6.23 -15.51 4.89
C PRO A 41 6.00 -14.34 3.92
N GLN A 42 6.33 -14.56 2.67
CA GLN A 42 5.83 -13.71 1.59
C GLN A 42 4.32 -13.90 1.62
N SER A 43 3.63 -12.86 2.10
CA SER A 43 2.20 -12.77 1.90
C SER A 43 1.98 -13.00 0.40
N ASP A 44 1.28 -14.07 0.04
CA ASP A 44 0.75 -14.31 -1.29
C ASP A 44 -0.29 -13.22 -1.62
N ALA A 45 0.18 -11.99 -1.70
CA ALA A 45 -0.51 -10.93 -2.41
C ALA A 45 -0.47 -11.37 -3.86
N THR A 46 -1.52 -12.04 -4.29
CA THR A 46 -1.77 -12.39 -5.68
C THR A 46 -1.37 -11.21 -6.52
N ALA A 47 -0.43 -11.42 -7.45
CA ALA A 47 0.17 -10.35 -8.24
C ALA A 47 -0.91 -9.39 -8.75
N PRO A 48 -0.78 -8.08 -8.53
CA PRO A 48 -1.80 -7.15 -8.94
C PRO A 48 -1.94 -7.21 -10.46
N ASN A 49 -3.18 -7.33 -10.93
CA ASN A 49 -3.45 -7.16 -12.35
C ASN A 49 -3.46 -5.66 -12.63
N ASN A 50 -2.47 -5.19 -13.38
CA ASN A 50 -2.33 -3.79 -13.74
C ASN A 50 -2.95 -3.55 -15.12
N SER A 51 -3.85 -2.56 -15.21
CA SER A 51 -4.20 -1.99 -16.51
C SER A 51 -3.00 -1.24 -17.07
N GLY A 52 -2.87 -1.14 -18.40
CA GLY A 52 -1.91 -0.21 -19.02
C GLY A 52 -2.26 1.25 -18.71
N TRP A 53 -1.37 2.19 -19.04
CA TRP A 53 -1.66 3.62 -18.98
C TRP A 53 -2.71 4.00 -20.02
N ILE A 54 -3.75 4.73 -19.60
CA ILE A 54 -4.87 5.16 -20.46
C ILE A 54 -5.03 6.67 -20.33
N ALA A 55 -5.05 7.41 -21.43
CA ALA A 55 -5.43 8.82 -21.46
C ALA A 55 -6.94 8.97 -21.54
N ARG A 56 -7.50 9.84 -20.71
CA ARG A 56 -8.91 10.24 -20.75
C ARG A 56 -9.00 11.76 -20.76
N CYS A 57 -9.79 12.29 -21.68
CA CYS A 57 -10.06 13.70 -21.77
C CYS A 57 -11.55 13.94 -21.54
N THR A 58 -11.88 14.89 -20.70
CA THR A 58 -13.24 15.29 -20.37
C THR A 58 -13.40 16.81 -20.50
N SER A 59 -14.59 17.27 -20.82
CA SER A 59 -14.94 18.68 -20.77
C SER A 59 -16.14 18.86 -19.87
N ALA A 60 -16.10 19.87 -19.00
CA ALA A 60 -17.20 20.18 -18.09
C ALA A 60 -18.45 20.69 -18.84
N SER A 61 -18.28 21.29 -20.02
CA SER A 61 -19.36 21.74 -20.90
C SER A 61 -18.87 21.79 -22.36
N ARG A 62 -19.76 22.06 -23.31
CA ARG A 62 -19.37 22.18 -24.72
C ARG A 62 -18.39 23.34 -25.01
N GLU A 63 -18.36 24.34 -24.15
CA GLU A 63 -17.54 25.54 -24.29
C GLU A 63 -16.31 25.51 -23.35
N ALA A 64 -16.26 24.57 -22.39
CA ALA A 64 -15.12 24.43 -21.50
C ALA A 64 -13.95 23.74 -22.20
N PRO A 65 -12.71 24.12 -21.85
CA PRO A 65 -11.52 23.47 -22.39
C PRO A 65 -11.53 21.97 -22.04
N LEU A 66 -10.90 21.18 -22.90
CA LEU A 66 -10.72 19.76 -22.67
C LEU A 66 -9.64 19.57 -21.60
N GLU A 67 -9.99 18.90 -20.52
CA GLU A 67 -9.04 18.48 -19.48
C GLU A 67 -8.68 17.03 -19.68
N CYS A 68 -7.40 16.77 -19.88
CA CYS A 68 -6.88 15.42 -20.08
C CYS A 68 -6.10 14.94 -18.86
N ALA A 69 -6.31 13.69 -18.52
CA ALA A 69 -5.54 12.97 -17.53
C ALA A 69 -5.14 11.60 -18.05
N MET A 70 -4.09 11.04 -17.52
CA MET A 70 -3.77 9.63 -17.73
C MET A 70 -3.88 8.85 -16.43
N GLU A 71 -4.28 7.60 -16.52
CA GLU A 71 -4.45 6.77 -15.34
C GLU A 71 -3.98 5.33 -15.55
N GLN A 72 -3.57 4.72 -14.45
CA GLN A 72 -3.30 3.29 -14.36
C GLN A 72 -3.84 2.77 -13.04
N THR A 73 -4.42 1.57 -13.06
CA THR A 73 -4.95 0.90 -11.86
C THR A 73 -4.26 -0.41 -11.60
N ALA A 74 -4.09 -0.74 -10.33
CA ALA A 74 -3.74 -2.06 -9.85
C ALA A 74 -4.89 -2.60 -8.99
N VAL A 75 -5.36 -3.81 -9.30
CA VAL A 75 -6.48 -4.47 -8.61
C VAL A 75 -6.06 -5.84 -8.11
N LEU A 76 -6.69 -6.32 -7.04
CA LEU A 76 -6.53 -7.72 -6.60
C LEU A 76 -7.16 -8.64 -7.63
N THR A 77 -6.40 -9.58 -8.16
CA THR A 77 -6.86 -10.50 -9.21
C THR A 77 -8.08 -11.32 -8.81
N LYS A 78 -8.17 -11.73 -7.53
CA LYS A 78 -9.26 -12.57 -7.03
C LYS A 78 -10.59 -11.84 -6.86
N THR A 79 -10.57 -10.57 -6.46
CA THR A 79 -11.77 -9.82 -6.08
C THR A 79 -12.07 -8.64 -6.98
N GLY A 80 -11.12 -8.23 -7.82
CA GLY A 80 -11.20 -6.98 -8.60
C GLY A 80 -11.12 -5.71 -7.74
N GLN A 81 -10.83 -5.85 -6.44
CA GLN A 81 -10.72 -4.70 -5.55
C GLN A 81 -9.55 -3.80 -5.94
N LEU A 82 -9.80 -2.50 -6.03
CA LEU A 82 -8.78 -1.50 -6.28
C LEU A 82 -7.77 -1.46 -5.13
N ILE A 83 -6.48 -1.57 -5.46
CA ILE A 83 -5.38 -1.42 -4.51
C ILE A 83 -4.71 -0.06 -4.71
N VAL A 84 -4.38 0.29 -5.94
CA VAL A 84 -3.74 1.55 -6.30
C VAL A 84 -4.36 2.07 -7.59
N LEU A 85 -4.72 3.35 -7.59
CA LEU A 85 -4.98 4.11 -8.81
C LEU A 85 -4.00 5.27 -8.83
N VAL A 86 -3.29 5.45 -9.92
CA VAL A 86 -2.46 6.63 -10.19
C VAL A 86 -3.09 7.38 -11.34
N ASN A 87 -3.50 8.62 -11.09
CA ASN A 87 -4.02 9.54 -12.08
C ASN A 87 -3.09 10.74 -12.20
N ILE A 88 -2.62 11.04 -13.41
CA ILE A 88 -1.71 12.16 -13.68
C ILE A 88 -2.40 13.13 -14.63
N ARG A 89 -2.39 14.40 -14.25
CA ARG A 89 -2.89 15.51 -15.06
C ARG A 89 -1.86 16.61 -15.16
N VAL A 90 -1.95 17.40 -16.22
CA VAL A 90 -1.13 18.62 -16.42
C VAL A 90 -2.06 19.80 -16.44
N PRO A 91 -2.21 20.54 -15.32
CA PRO A 91 -3.05 21.74 -15.27
C PRO A 91 -2.54 22.80 -16.26
N GLY A 92 -3.45 23.44 -16.98
CA GLY A 92 -3.08 24.39 -18.03
C GLY A 92 -2.45 25.68 -17.53
N ASP A 93 -2.74 26.07 -16.28
CA ASP A 93 -2.22 27.26 -15.61
C ASP A 93 -0.76 27.10 -15.14
N THR A 94 -0.44 25.99 -14.49
CA THR A 94 0.90 25.76 -13.92
C THR A 94 1.82 24.97 -14.83
N ARG A 95 1.27 24.17 -15.73
CA ARG A 95 1.95 23.17 -16.55
C ARG A 95 2.84 22.19 -15.76
N THR A 96 2.69 22.16 -14.45
CA THR A 96 3.37 21.22 -13.58
C THR A 96 2.49 19.97 -13.45
N PRO A 97 2.99 18.79 -13.84
CA PRO A 97 2.19 17.58 -13.71
C PRO A 97 1.93 17.27 -12.23
N VAL A 98 0.72 16.80 -11.95
CA VAL A 98 0.26 16.44 -10.60
C VAL A 98 -0.25 15.02 -10.63
N ALA A 99 0.22 14.21 -9.69
CA ALA A 99 -0.29 12.88 -9.46
C ALA A 99 -1.34 12.89 -8.34
N LEU A 100 -2.52 12.38 -8.65
CA LEU A 100 -3.53 11.97 -7.66
C LEU A 100 -3.43 10.46 -7.51
N ILE A 101 -3.09 9.99 -6.30
CA ILE A 101 -2.95 8.57 -6.03
C ILE A 101 -4.03 8.18 -5.02
N GLN A 102 -4.84 7.18 -5.38
CA GLN A 102 -5.80 6.57 -4.48
C GLN A 102 -5.26 5.24 -3.98
N LEU A 103 -5.30 5.06 -2.66
CA LEU A 103 -4.89 3.89 -1.92
C LEU A 103 -6.08 3.30 -1.15
N PRO A 104 -6.02 2.04 -0.71
CA PRO A 104 -7.11 1.44 0.07
C PRO A 104 -7.27 2.11 1.44
N LEU A 105 -8.34 1.79 2.14
CA LEU A 105 -8.52 2.12 3.55
C LEU A 105 -7.69 1.19 4.44
N GLY A 106 -7.54 1.55 5.73
CA GLY A 106 -6.82 0.72 6.70
C GLY A 106 -5.31 0.89 6.65
N LEU A 107 -4.84 2.10 6.35
CA LEU A 107 -3.42 2.45 6.27
C LEU A 107 -2.89 3.07 7.56
N ASN A 108 -1.58 2.94 7.77
CA ASN A 108 -0.82 3.67 8.77
C ASN A 108 -0.51 5.09 8.25
N LEU A 109 -1.47 6.02 8.41
CA LEU A 109 -1.44 7.35 7.79
C LEU A 109 -0.20 8.19 8.12
N PRO A 110 0.34 8.20 9.36
CA PRO A 110 1.51 9.01 9.69
C PRO A 110 2.76 8.68 8.88
N VAL A 111 2.86 7.44 8.38
CA VAL A 111 4.01 7.00 7.56
C VAL A 111 3.92 7.51 6.13
N GLY A 112 2.71 7.80 5.66
CA GLY A 112 2.48 8.16 4.27
C GLY A 112 2.68 7.00 3.31
N ALA A 113 3.04 7.33 2.08
CA ALA A 113 3.42 6.37 1.05
C ALA A 113 4.78 6.73 0.45
N LYS A 114 5.37 5.78 -0.27
CA LYS A 114 6.65 5.96 -0.99
C LYS A 114 6.44 5.66 -2.46
N LEU A 115 6.99 6.51 -3.29
CA LEU A 115 7.04 6.34 -4.74
C LEU A 115 8.50 6.09 -5.15
N GLN A 116 8.74 5.04 -5.89
CA GLN A 116 10.08 4.69 -6.35
C GLN A 116 10.01 4.22 -7.80
N VAL A 117 10.84 4.77 -8.67
CA VAL A 117 10.98 4.29 -10.04
C VAL A 117 12.19 3.36 -10.10
N ASP A 118 11.96 2.13 -10.55
CA ASP A 118 12.96 1.07 -10.60
C ASP A 118 13.72 0.93 -9.26
N ASP A 119 15.05 1.01 -9.30
CA ASP A 119 15.92 1.02 -8.11
C ASP A 119 16.39 2.43 -7.73
N GLY A 120 15.71 3.45 -8.25
CA GLY A 120 16.01 4.86 -7.95
C GLY A 120 15.68 5.25 -6.52
N LYS A 121 15.88 6.53 -6.21
CA LYS A 121 15.57 7.08 -4.89
C LYS A 121 14.06 7.07 -4.65
N ALA A 122 13.64 6.52 -3.51
CA ALA A 122 12.25 6.59 -3.08
C ALA A 122 11.90 8.02 -2.62
N VAL A 123 10.72 8.49 -2.99
CA VAL A 123 10.15 9.78 -2.59
C VAL A 123 9.01 9.52 -1.61
N ASP A 124 9.10 10.12 -0.44
CA ASP A 124 8.02 10.07 0.56
C ASP A 124 6.93 11.07 0.20
N VAL A 125 5.68 10.61 0.23
CA VAL A 125 4.50 11.41 -0.08
C VAL A 125 3.45 11.25 1.03
N PRO A 126 2.98 12.36 1.63
CA PRO A 126 1.99 12.29 2.70
C PRO A 126 0.60 11.91 2.15
N ILE A 127 -0.13 11.10 2.90
CA ILE A 127 -1.56 10.87 2.66
C ILE A 127 -2.30 12.08 3.22
N GLN A 128 -3.09 12.77 2.38
CA GLN A 128 -3.75 14.02 2.76
C GLN A 128 -5.13 13.80 3.35
N THR A 129 -5.90 12.87 2.80
CA THR A 129 -7.26 12.59 3.25
C THR A 129 -7.63 11.13 3.01
N CYS A 130 -8.60 10.64 3.77
CA CYS A 130 -9.26 9.36 3.51
C CYS A 130 -10.76 9.57 3.53
N GLU A 131 -11.45 8.98 2.57
CA GLU A 131 -12.89 9.03 2.38
C GLU A 131 -13.44 7.62 2.22
N ALA A 132 -14.73 7.48 1.98
CA ALA A 132 -15.38 6.16 1.87
C ALA A 132 -14.77 5.25 0.80
N ARG A 133 -14.14 5.79 -0.23
CA ARG A 133 -13.57 5.02 -1.33
C ARG A 133 -12.07 4.72 -1.20
N GLY A 134 -11.37 5.32 -0.25
CA GLY A 134 -9.92 5.14 -0.06
C GLY A 134 -9.23 6.36 0.51
N CYS A 135 -7.92 6.29 0.53
CA CYS A 135 -7.03 7.36 0.97
C CYS A 135 -6.33 8.01 -0.22
N TYR A 136 -6.13 9.31 -0.17
CA TYR A 136 -5.69 10.10 -1.31
C TYR A 136 -4.41 10.87 -1.03
N ILE A 137 -3.56 10.89 -2.06
CA ILE A 137 -2.34 11.67 -2.16
C ILE A 137 -2.48 12.56 -3.37
N ASN A 138 -2.18 13.85 -3.22
CA ASN A 138 -2.08 14.81 -4.31
C ASN A 138 -0.67 15.41 -4.27
N ALA A 139 0.18 15.02 -5.20
CA ALA A 139 1.59 15.40 -5.21
C ALA A 139 2.00 15.98 -6.57
N PRO A 140 2.67 17.16 -6.58
CA PRO A 140 3.31 17.65 -7.80
C PRO A 140 4.45 16.69 -8.18
N ILE A 141 4.60 16.44 -9.46
CA ILE A 141 5.67 15.60 -10.00
C ILE A 141 6.83 16.51 -10.40
N ALA A 142 7.93 16.43 -9.66
CA ALA A 142 9.14 17.16 -9.98
C ALA A 142 9.75 16.71 -11.31
N ALA A 143 10.49 17.59 -11.98
CA ALA A 143 11.00 17.32 -13.33
C ALA A 143 11.93 16.10 -13.40
N ASP A 144 12.73 15.88 -12.38
CA ASP A 144 13.62 14.72 -12.25
C ASP A 144 12.83 13.41 -12.06
N VAL A 145 11.74 13.44 -11.27
CA VAL A 145 10.83 12.30 -11.08
C VAL A 145 10.08 12.02 -12.40
N LEU A 146 9.62 13.06 -13.09
CA LEU A 146 8.96 12.89 -14.39
C LEU A 146 9.90 12.25 -15.42
N ALA A 147 11.17 12.69 -15.46
CA ALA A 147 12.18 12.09 -16.34
C ALA A 147 12.37 10.60 -16.05
N GLN A 148 12.42 10.22 -14.77
CA GLN A 148 12.50 8.81 -14.36
C GLN A 148 11.24 8.02 -14.76
N LEU A 149 10.04 8.57 -14.57
CA LEU A 149 8.79 7.93 -14.98
C LEU A 149 8.72 7.70 -16.50
N ARG A 150 9.27 8.61 -17.30
CA ARG A 150 9.28 8.50 -18.76
C ARG A 150 10.28 7.48 -19.30
N SER A 151 11.38 7.23 -18.58
CA SER A 151 12.46 6.32 -19.01
C SER A 151 12.52 5.00 -18.24
N GLY A 152 11.86 4.95 -17.09
CA GLY A 152 11.85 3.79 -16.21
C GLY A 152 10.95 2.66 -16.69
N LYS A 153 11.07 1.53 -16.06
CA LYS A 153 10.29 0.31 -16.36
C LYS A 153 9.13 0.10 -15.43
N GLN A 154 9.27 0.51 -14.17
CA GLN A 154 8.31 0.25 -13.12
C GLN A 154 8.27 1.39 -12.10
N LEU A 155 7.06 1.85 -11.76
CA LEU A 155 6.79 2.65 -10.58
C LEU A 155 6.37 1.71 -9.45
N LYS A 156 7.03 1.76 -8.31
CA LYS A 156 6.68 1.05 -7.10
C LYS A 156 5.96 2.00 -6.15
N VAL A 157 4.72 1.69 -5.81
CA VAL A 157 3.93 2.43 -4.82
C VAL A 157 3.91 1.61 -3.54
N SER A 158 4.51 2.11 -2.46
CA SER A 158 4.60 1.40 -1.18
C SER A 158 3.90 2.16 -0.08
N PHE A 159 3.19 1.46 0.78
CA PHE A 159 2.47 2.01 1.93
C PHE A 159 2.40 0.96 3.05
N GLN A 160 2.05 1.38 4.27
CA GLN A 160 1.89 0.46 5.39
C GLN A 160 0.40 0.30 5.75
N ASN A 161 0.03 -0.93 6.07
CA ASN A 161 -1.28 -1.22 6.66
C ASN A 161 -1.29 -0.92 8.19
N LEU A 162 -2.43 -1.08 8.85
CA LEU A 162 -2.55 -0.87 10.31
C LEU A 162 -1.69 -1.85 11.12
N GLY A 163 -1.35 -3.02 10.56
CA GLY A 163 -0.43 -3.99 11.15
C GLY A 163 1.05 -3.60 10.99
N LYS A 164 1.35 -2.42 10.42
CA LYS A 164 2.70 -1.93 10.09
C LYS A 164 3.45 -2.79 9.06
N GLU A 165 2.75 -3.62 8.32
CA GLU A 165 3.32 -4.35 7.21
C GLU A 165 3.43 -3.44 6.00
N THR A 166 4.59 -3.45 5.34
CA THR A 166 4.81 -2.69 4.11
C THR A 166 4.28 -3.47 2.92
N ILE A 167 3.34 -2.87 2.21
CA ILE A 167 2.78 -3.37 0.96
C ILE A 167 3.40 -2.56 -0.17
N SER A 168 3.96 -3.23 -1.18
CA SER A 168 4.57 -2.60 -2.34
C SER A 168 3.88 -3.09 -3.61
N ILE A 169 3.31 -2.17 -4.35
CA ILE A 169 2.56 -2.46 -5.58
C ILE A 169 3.39 -1.98 -6.77
N PRO A 170 3.87 -2.91 -7.61
CA PRO A 170 4.56 -2.56 -8.84
C PRO A 170 3.55 -2.11 -9.90
N MET A 171 3.81 -0.99 -10.54
CA MET A 171 3.01 -0.43 -11.64
C MET A 171 3.91 -0.29 -12.88
N PRO A 172 3.68 -1.05 -13.96
CA PRO A 172 4.48 -0.96 -15.17
C PRO A 172 4.44 0.44 -15.79
N LEU A 173 5.59 0.91 -16.27
CA LEU A 173 5.72 2.20 -16.96
C LEU A 173 5.75 2.03 -18.50
N ALA A 174 5.41 0.84 -18.99
CA ALA A 174 5.22 0.64 -20.42
C ALA A 174 4.22 1.67 -20.97
N ASP A 175 4.55 2.28 -22.09
CA ASP A 175 3.74 3.33 -22.75
C ASP A 175 3.52 4.64 -21.95
N PHE A 176 4.07 4.77 -20.74
CA PHE A 176 3.92 5.98 -19.94
C PHE A 176 4.25 7.25 -20.73
N ALA A 177 5.43 7.29 -21.35
CA ALA A 177 5.90 8.46 -22.09
C ALA A 177 4.96 8.82 -23.25
N THR A 178 4.53 7.81 -24.00
CA THR A 178 3.61 7.97 -25.15
C THR A 178 2.25 8.49 -24.71
N VAL A 179 1.72 7.97 -23.60
CA VAL A 179 0.41 8.40 -23.09
C VAL A 179 0.50 9.77 -22.43
N TYR A 180 1.59 10.05 -21.71
CA TYR A 180 1.84 11.36 -21.12
C TYR A 180 1.90 12.48 -22.18
N ASP A 181 2.49 12.22 -23.34
CA ASP A 181 2.57 13.19 -24.42
C ASP A 181 1.20 13.57 -25.02
N LYS A 182 0.16 12.78 -24.76
CA LYS A 182 -1.21 13.07 -25.18
C LYS A 182 -1.98 13.98 -24.23
N ILE A 183 -1.49 14.17 -23.01
CA ILE A 183 -2.20 14.94 -21.96
C ILE A 183 -1.51 16.26 -21.58
N LYS A 184 -0.30 16.54 -22.12
CA LYS A 184 0.47 17.75 -21.82
C LYS A 184 0.12 18.91 -22.77
#